data_7832286876d145ea3959896881af5239
#
_entry.id   7832286876d145ea3959896881af5239
#
_cell.length_a   1.000
_cell.length_b   1.000
_cell.length_c   1.000
_cell.angle_alpha   90.00
_cell.angle_beta   90.00
_cell.angle_gamma   90.00
#
_symmetry.space_group_name_H-M   'P 1'
#
loop_
_entity.id
_entity.type
_entity.pdbx_description
1 polymer ?
#
loop_
_entity_poly.entity_id
_entity_poly.type
_entity_poly.pdbx_seq_one_letter_code
_entity_poly.pdbx_strand_id
1 'polypeptide(L)'
;MVEANARIMQLHAQEQEEITRILTAFSGQVASLEPQFSYSYDAMLQIDLLLAKARLAVEQNAFMPQVNDSCRFALKKARHPLIDPQKCVPVDIALGGEYDSLIITGPNTGGKTVTLKTAGLLCAMAQCGFLIPADERSEICVFDEFLVDIGDEQSIEQSLSTFSGHMKKITGILELAMPHTLVLLDELGAGTDPAEGAALAVAIIEELRRRGVLLMATTHYAELKVFALETKGVVNASCEFDLETLRPTYKLSVGA
;
A
#
# COMPACT_ATOMS: atom_id res chain seq x y z
N MET A 1 -37.24 68.69 10.26
CA MET A 1 -36.37 67.69 9.58
C MET A 1 -35.26 67.13 10.51
N VAL A 2 -34.56 67.99 11.27
CA VAL A 2 -33.47 67.54 12.19
C VAL A 2 -33.98 66.56 13.26
N GLU A 3 -35.09 66.85 13.93
CA GLU A 3 -35.71 65.97 14.94
C GLU A 3 -36.14 64.61 14.35
N ALA A 4 -36.71 64.60 13.16
CA ALA A 4 -37.11 63.35 12.52
C ALA A 4 -35.90 62.45 12.17
N ASN A 5 -34.82 63.08 11.71
CA ASN A 5 -33.57 62.36 11.42
C ASN A 5 -32.89 61.82 12.68
N ALA A 6 -32.88 62.60 13.77
CA ALA A 6 -32.39 62.14 15.08
C ALA A 6 -33.23 60.93 15.60
N ARG A 7 -34.53 60.97 15.41
CA ARG A 7 -35.42 59.88 15.82
C ARG A 7 -35.17 58.59 15.01
N ILE A 8 -34.96 58.74 13.68
CA ILE A 8 -34.62 57.60 12.82
C ILE A 8 -33.29 56.96 13.26
N MET A 9 -32.26 57.75 13.50
CA MET A 9 -30.97 57.26 13.98
C MET A 9 -31.08 56.55 15.32
N GLN A 10 -31.88 57.10 16.26
CA GLN A 10 -32.15 56.44 17.52
C GLN A 10 -32.86 55.10 17.38
N LEU A 11 -33.87 55.03 16.52
CA LEU A 11 -34.56 53.75 16.26
C LEU A 11 -33.66 52.71 15.60
N HIS A 12 -32.79 53.10 14.65
CA HIS A 12 -31.81 52.21 14.08
C HIS A 12 -30.79 51.69 15.14
N ALA A 13 -30.36 52.57 16.04
CA ALA A 13 -29.48 52.13 17.12
C ALA A 13 -30.15 51.09 18.03
N GLN A 14 -31.42 51.35 18.41
CA GLN A 14 -32.23 50.41 19.21
C GLN A 14 -32.48 49.07 18.47
N GLU A 15 -32.73 49.11 17.18
CA GLU A 15 -32.86 47.93 16.35
C GLU A 15 -31.58 47.09 16.35
N GLN A 16 -30.41 47.71 16.17
CA GLN A 16 -29.11 47.02 16.20
C GLN A 16 -28.78 46.43 17.57
N GLU A 17 -29.10 47.16 18.65
CA GLU A 17 -28.96 46.64 20.00
C GLU A 17 -29.84 45.41 20.24
N GLU A 18 -31.10 45.41 19.79
CA GLU A 18 -32.01 44.32 19.94
C GLU A 18 -31.62 43.12 19.09
N ILE A 19 -31.20 43.31 17.84
CA ILE A 19 -30.62 42.27 16.97
C ILE A 19 -29.42 41.62 17.66
N THR A 20 -28.50 42.42 18.19
CA THR A 20 -27.31 41.91 18.90
C THR A 20 -27.72 41.11 20.14
N ARG A 21 -28.68 41.61 20.93
CA ARG A 21 -29.20 40.88 22.10
C ARG A 21 -29.77 39.53 21.74
N ILE A 22 -30.60 39.47 20.68
CA ILE A 22 -31.22 38.23 20.21
C ILE A 22 -30.18 37.23 19.73
N LEU A 23 -29.25 37.71 18.87
CA LEU A 23 -28.19 36.86 18.35
C LEU A 23 -27.26 36.34 19.45
N THR A 24 -26.92 37.17 20.44
CA THR A 24 -26.11 36.72 21.58
C THR A 24 -26.83 35.65 22.41
N ALA A 25 -28.15 35.83 22.66
CA ALA A 25 -28.94 34.84 23.39
C ALA A 25 -28.98 33.51 22.64
N PHE A 26 -29.24 33.50 21.32
CA PHE A 26 -29.21 32.28 20.49
C PHE A 26 -27.82 31.65 20.44
N SER A 27 -26.77 32.46 20.27
CA SER A 27 -25.39 31.94 20.27
C SER A 27 -25.07 31.26 21.60
N GLY A 28 -25.50 31.82 22.72
CA GLY A 28 -25.32 31.21 24.03
C GLY A 28 -26.06 29.89 24.18
N GLN A 29 -27.28 29.77 23.63
CA GLN A 29 -28.05 28.51 23.63
C GLN A 29 -27.35 27.45 22.77
N VAL A 30 -26.89 27.81 21.56
CA VAL A 30 -26.16 26.90 20.69
C VAL A 30 -24.84 26.47 21.34
N ALA A 31 -24.10 27.40 21.94
CA ALA A 31 -22.85 27.10 22.63
C ALA A 31 -23.03 26.11 23.78
N SER A 32 -24.17 26.13 24.47
CA SER A 32 -24.47 25.15 25.53
C SER A 32 -24.67 23.74 25.02
N LEU A 33 -24.97 23.56 23.72
CA LEU A 33 -25.17 22.28 23.05
C LEU A 33 -23.94 21.79 22.27
N GLU A 34 -22.86 22.59 22.24
CA GLU A 34 -21.63 22.27 21.50
C GLU A 34 -21.10 20.86 21.80
N PRO A 35 -20.98 20.40 23.05
CA PRO A 35 -20.46 19.05 23.33
C PRO A 35 -21.32 17.94 22.71
N GLN A 36 -22.64 18.14 22.63
CA GLN A 36 -23.57 17.17 22.04
C GLN A 36 -23.47 17.17 20.51
N PHE A 37 -23.29 18.34 19.89
CA PHE A 37 -23.05 18.46 18.47
C PHE A 37 -21.71 17.83 18.07
N SER A 38 -20.63 18.12 18.79
CA SER A 38 -19.33 17.53 18.55
C SER A 38 -19.36 16.00 18.65
N TYR A 39 -19.96 15.46 19.71
CA TYR A 39 -20.12 14.00 19.85
C TYR A 39 -20.93 13.38 18.70
N SER A 40 -22.04 14.02 18.32
CA SER A 40 -22.89 13.52 17.23
C SER A 40 -22.15 13.58 15.88
N TYR A 41 -21.39 14.64 15.66
CA TYR A 41 -20.58 14.81 14.46
C TYR A 41 -19.48 13.75 14.34
N ASP A 42 -18.74 13.48 15.42
CA ASP A 42 -17.73 12.43 15.47
C ASP A 42 -18.32 11.04 15.23
N ALA A 43 -19.47 10.76 15.83
CA ALA A 43 -20.19 9.51 15.60
C ALA A 43 -20.62 9.35 14.12
N MET A 44 -21.11 10.43 13.50
CA MET A 44 -21.47 10.43 12.07
C MET A 44 -20.25 10.19 11.17
N LEU A 45 -19.10 10.81 11.46
CA LEU A 45 -17.86 10.59 10.71
C LEU A 45 -17.41 9.12 10.80
N GLN A 46 -17.47 8.52 11.98
CA GLN A 46 -17.12 7.11 12.15
C GLN A 46 -18.06 6.19 11.37
N ILE A 47 -19.37 6.44 11.42
CA ILE A 47 -20.36 5.67 10.66
C ILE A 47 -20.12 5.81 9.15
N ASP A 48 -19.89 7.02 8.66
CA ASP A 48 -19.62 7.28 7.24
C ASP A 48 -18.37 6.54 6.76
N LEU A 49 -17.28 6.59 7.55
CA LEU A 49 -16.05 5.85 7.26
C LEU A 49 -16.29 4.34 7.20
N LEU A 50 -17.05 3.79 8.17
CA LEU A 50 -17.36 2.35 8.19
C LEU A 50 -18.23 1.95 7.00
N LEU A 51 -19.20 2.75 6.63
CA LEU A 51 -20.04 2.53 5.44
C LEU A 51 -19.24 2.61 4.15
N ALA A 52 -18.32 3.56 4.04
CA ALA A 52 -17.43 3.68 2.88
C ALA A 52 -16.52 2.45 2.74
N LYS A 53 -15.91 1.98 3.84
CA LYS A 53 -15.11 0.74 3.86
C LYS A 53 -15.94 -0.49 3.49
N ALA A 54 -17.15 -0.61 4.04
CA ALA A 54 -18.05 -1.72 3.74
C ALA A 54 -18.48 -1.73 2.26
N ARG A 55 -18.80 -0.57 1.71
CA ARG A 55 -19.15 -0.43 0.29
C ARG A 55 -18.00 -0.84 -0.62
N LEU A 56 -16.78 -0.37 -0.34
CA LEU A 56 -15.59 -0.77 -1.07
C LEU A 56 -15.35 -2.29 -0.99
N ALA A 57 -15.57 -2.89 0.17
CA ALA A 57 -15.43 -4.33 0.36
C ALA A 57 -16.42 -5.13 -0.49
N VAL A 58 -17.67 -4.69 -0.57
CA VAL A 58 -18.70 -5.32 -1.43
C VAL A 58 -18.32 -5.17 -2.92
N GLU A 59 -17.92 -3.97 -3.35
CA GLU A 59 -17.53 -3.70 -4.73
C GLU A 59 -16.33 -4.56 -5.18
N GLN A 60 -15.37 -4.82 -4.28
CA GLN A 60 -14.17 -5.61 -4.55
C GLN A 60 -14.36 -7.10 -4.25
N ASN A 61 -15.50 -7.54 -3.75
CA ASN A 61 -15.70 -8.88 -3.20
C ASN A 61 -14.55 -9.25 -2.25
N ALA A 62 -14.35 -8.41 -1.24
CA ALA A 62 -13.25 -8.46 -0.29
C ALA A 62 -13.65 -9.16 1.00
N PHE A 63 -12.69 -9.83 1.64
CA PHE A 63 -12.87 -10.57 2.87
C PHE A 63 -11.90 -10.09 3.94
N MET A 64 -12.24 -10.39 5.19
CA MET A 64 -11.37 -10.11 6.33
C MET A 64 -10.30 -11.21 6.42
N PRO A 65 -9.00 -10.88 6.29
CA PRO A 65 -7.94 -11.85 6.49
C PRO A 65 -7.79 -12.20 7.97
N GLN A 66 -7.20 -13.36 8.25
CA GLN A 66 -6.78 -13.70 9.60
C GLN A 66 -5.51 -12.92 9.94
N VAL A 67 -5.50 -12.24 11.08
CA VAL A 67 -4.33 -11.48 11.54
C VAL A 67 -3.51 -12.35 12.48
N ASN A 68 -2.20 -12.41 12.26
CA ASN A 68 -1.26 -13.14 13.11
C ASN A 68 -0.06 -12.26 13.51
N ASP A 69 0.67 -12.70 14.52
CA ASP A 69 1.89 -12.07 15.05
C ASP A 69 3.17 -12.85 14.71
N SER A 70 3.04 -13.84 13.81
CA SER A 70 4.15 -14.75 13.46
C SER A 70 5.05 -14.24 12.33
N CYS A 71 4.98 -12.97 11.97
CA CYS A 71 5.73 -12.38 10.85
C CYS A 71 5.58 -13.19 9.55
N ARG A 72 4.33 -13.54 9.22
CA ARG A 72 3.99 -14.33 8.05
C ARG A 72 2.73 -13.79 7.40
N PHE A 73 2.69 -13.73 6.08
CA PHE A 73 1.44 -13.54 5.34
C PHE A 73 1.25 -14.62 4.28
N ALA A 74 -0.01 -14.96 4.00
CA ALA A 74 -0.40 -15.87 2.95
C ALA A 74 -1.69 -15.36 2.31
N LEU A 75 -1.58 -14.74 1.16
CA LEU A 75 -2.70 -14.22 0.39
C LEU A 75 -3.15 -15.31 -0.60
N LYS A 76 -4.41 -15.70 -0.53
CA LYS A 76 -5.02 -16.68 -1.42
C LYS A 76 -5.93 -16.01 -2.42
N LYS A 77 -5.80 -16.33 -3.69
CA LYS A 77 -6.58 -15.72 -4.78
C LYS A 77 -6.60 -14.19 -4.71
N ALA A 78 -5.46 -13.61 -4.36
CA ALA A 78 -5.28 -12.17 -4.25
C ALA A 78 -5.50 -11.48 -5.60
N ARG A 79 -6.26 -10.39 -5.60
CA ARG A 79 -6.53 -9.57 -6.78
C ARG A 79 -6.10 -8.15 -6.50
N HIS A 80 -5.48 -7.51 -7.50
CA HIS A 80 -5.10 -6.12 -7.37
C HIS A 80 -6.35 -5.22 -7.34
N PRO A 81 -6.60 -4.41 -6.31
CA PRO A 81 -7.86 -3.68 -6.11
C PRO A 81 -8.17 -2.64 -7.20
N LEU A 82 -7.16 -2.19 -7.95
CA LEU A 82 -7.30 -1.19 -9.01
C LEU A 82 -7.36 -1.80 -10.42
N ILE A 83 -7.32 -3.12 -10.54
CA ILE A 83 -7.49 -3.80 -11.83
C ILE A 83 -8.93 -4.28 -11.94
N ASP A 84 -9.51 -4.11 -13.13
CA ASP A 84 -10.86 -4.60 -13.45
C ASP A 84 -11.00 -6.07 -13.00
N PRO A 85 -11.96 -6.41 -12.14
CA PRO A 85 -12.14 -7.78 -11.63
C PRO A 85 -12.30 -8.85 -12.72
N GLN A 86 -12.82 -8.48 -13.90
CA GLN A 86 -12.99 -9.39 -15.03
C GLN A 86 -11.67 -9.69 -15.75
N LYS A 87 -10.67 -8.85 -15.60
CA LYS A 87 -9.35 -8.96 -16.24
C LYS A 87 -8.25 -9.39 -15.25
N CYS A 88 -8.52 -9.23 -13.96
CA CYS A 88 -7.56 -9.55 -12.92
C CYS A 88 -7.44 -11.05 -12.72
N VAL A 89 -6.26 -11.61 -12.96
CA VAL A 89 -5.96 -13.01 -12.64
C VAL A 89 -5.59 -13.11 -11.16
N PRO A 90 -6.31 -13.91 -10.36
CA PRO A 90 -6.00 -14.09 -8.95
C PRO A 90 -4.67 -14.83 -8.77
N VAL A 91 -3.87 -14.41 -7.80
CA VAL A 91 -2.57 -15.00 -7.47
C VAL A 91 -2.51 -15.45 -6.01
N ASP A 92 -1.81 -16.54 -5.75
CA ASP A 92 -1.45 -17.00 -4.42
C ASP A 92 -0.04 -16.50 -4.09
N ILE A 93 0.12 -15.79 -2.96
CA ILE A 93 1.40 -15.20 -2.55
C ILE A 93 1.57 -15.50 -1.06
N ALA A 94 2.68 -16.11 -0.68
CA ALA A 94 3.01 -16.34 0.74
C ALA A 94 4.45 -15.94 1.01
N LEU A 95 4.72 -15.47 2.23
CA LEU A 95 6.05 -15.11 2.69
C LEU A 95 6.09 -15.20 4.22
N GLY A 96 7.24 -15.56 4.76
CA GLY A 96 7.39 -15.91 6.17
C GLY A 96 7.15 -17.41 6.42
N GLY A 97 7.73 -17.94 7.47
CA GLY A 97 7.71 -19.37 7.77
C GLY A 97 8.88 -20.10 7.15
N GLU A 98 8.70 -20.85 6.07
CA GLU A 98 9.78 -21.62 5.43
C GLU A 98 10.81 -20.74 4.71
N TYR A 99 10.37 -19.61 4.16
CA TYR A 99 11.22 -18.65 3.46
C TYR A 99 10.85 -17.21 3.83
N ASP A 100 11.90 -16.41 3.96
CA ASP A 100 11.83 -14.98 4.28
C ASP A 100 11.94 -14.09 3.03
N SER A 101 12.38 -14.67 1.91
CA SER A 101 12.65 -13.93 0.69
C SER A 101 12.05 -14.63 -0.54
N LEU A 102 11.23 -13.89 -1.29
CA LEU A 102 10.59 -14.34 -2.53
C LEU A 102 11.16 -13.55 -3.71
N ILE A 103 11.89 -14.23 -4.60
CA ILE A 103 12.45 -13.64 -5.81
C ILE A 103 11.56 -13.99 -6.99
N ILE A 104 10.94 -13.00 -7.61
CA ILE A 104 10.03 -13.19 -8.74
C ILE A 104 10.79 -12.94 -10.04
N THR A 105 10.93 -13.96 -10.85
CA THR A 105 11.64 -13.92 -12.12
C THR A 105 10.70 -14.09 -13.32
N GLY A 106 11.16 -13.78 -14.51
CA GLY A 106 10.39 -13.91 -15.75
C GLY A 106 10.32 -12.62 -16.56
N PRO A 107 9.61 -12.61 -17.70
CA PRO A 107 9.51 -11.43 -18.57
C PRO A 107 8.72 -10.28 -17.88
N ASN A 108 8.96 -9.04 -18.30
CA ASN A 108 8.27 -7.86 -17.74
C ASN A 108 6.76 -7.92 -17.94
N THR A 109 6.33 -8.46 -19.06
CA THR A 109 4.91 -8.62 -19.38
C THR A 109 4.19 -9.67 -18.51
N GLY A 110 4.93 -10.48 -17.74
CA GLY A 110 4.38 -11.60 -16.94
C GLY A 110 3.61 -11.19 -15.68
N GLY A 111 3.61 -9.91 -15.28
CA GLY A 111 2.89 -9.43 -14.10
C GLY A 111 3.71 -9.41 -12.81
N LYS A 112 5.05 -9.49 -12.86
CA LYS A 112 5.95 -9.44 -11.70
C LYS A 112 5.68 -8.23 -10.79
N THR A 113 5.75 -7.03 -11.36
CA THR A 113 5.49 -5.76 -10.67
C THR A 113 4.08 -5.70 -10.09
N VAL A 114 3.08 -6.22 -10.83
CA VAL A 114 1.68 -6.27 -10.35
C VAL A 114 1.56 -7.19 -9.15
N THR A 115 2.20 -8.36 -9.17
CA THR A 115 2.22 -9.29 -8.04
C THR A 115 2.85 -8.65 -6.80
N LEU A 116 3.99 -7.99 -6.98
CA LEU A 116 4.69 -7.27 -5.91
C LEU A 116 3.81 -6.17 -5.29
N LYS A 117 3.22 -5.32 -6.15
CA LYS A 117 2.28 -4.26 -5.74
C LYS A 117 1.04 -4.83 -5.05
N THR A 118 0.50 -5.94 -5.54
CA THR A 118 -0.68 -6.59 -4.93
C THR A 118 -0.36 -7.04 -3.51
N ALA A 119 0.75 -7.73 -3.28
CA ALA A 119 1.13 -8.17 -1.95
C ALA A 119 1.25 -7.02 -0.96
N GLY A 120 2.05 -5.99 -1.30
CA GLY A 120 2.24 -4.83 -0.44
C GLY A 120 0.96 -4.05 -0.16
N LEU A 121 0.18 -3.80 -1.21
CA LEU A 121 -1.07 -3.04 -1.08
C LEU A 121 -2.11 -3.76 -0.24
N LEU A 122 -2.30 -5.08 -0.41
CA LEU A 122 -3.27 -5.83 0.37
C LEU A 122 -2.86 -5.94 1.85
N CYS A 123 -1.58 -6.14 2.14
CA CYS A 123 -1.08 -6.10 3.51
C CYS A 123 -1.31 -4.72 4.16
N ALA A 124 -0.99 -3.63 3.46
CA ALA A 124 -1.22 -2.28 3.95
C ALA A 124 -2.71 -1.95 4.12
N MET A 125 -3.57 -2.36 3.17
CA MET A 125 -5.02 -2.20 3.28
C MET A 125 -5.57 -2.89 4.53
N ALA A 126 -5.19 -4.15 4.75
CA ALA A 126 -5.65 -4.91 5.91
C ALA A 126 -5.18 -4.25 7.22
N GLN A 127 -3.95 -3.76 7.28
CA GLN A 127 -3.41 -3.06 8.44
C GLN A 127 -4.11 -1.71 8.71
N CYS A 128 -4.64 -1.06 7.67
CA CYS A 128 -5.52 0.12 7.80
C CYS A 128 -6.98 -0.23 8.14
N GLY A 129 -7.30 -1.51 8.38
CA GLY A 129 -8.65 -1.96 8.72
C GLY A 129 -9.61 -1.98 7.52
N PHE A 130 -9.10 -2.21 6.31
CA PHE A 130 -9.91 -2.55 5.14
C PHE A 130 -10.02 -4.06 4.99
N LEU A 131 -11.13 -4.53 4.46
CA LEU A 131 -11.23 -5.87 3.89
C LEU A 131 -10.43 -5.92 2.58
N ILE A 132 -9.87 -7.07 2.24
CA ILE A 132 -8.99 -7.21 1.09
C ILE A 132 -9.60 -8.11 0.00
N PRO A 133 -9.40 -7.83 -1.29
CA PRO A 133 -9.89 -8.65 -2.40
C PRO A 133 -9.06 -9.93 -2.54
N ALA A 134 -9.17 -10.81 -1.57
CA ALA A 134 -8.53 -12.13 -1.50
C ALA A 134 -9.50 -13.15 -0.89
N ASP A 135 -9.16 -14.44 -0.93
CA ASP A 135 -9.96 -15.51 -0.32
C ASP A 135 -9.97 -15.35 1.23
N GLU A 136 -11.07 -15.74 1.88
CA GLU A 136 -11.26 -15.66 3.34
C GLU A 136 -10.20 -16.42 4.16
N ARG A 137 -9.50 -17.37 3.55
CA ARG A 137 -8.40 -18.14 4.15
C ARG A 137 -7.06 -17.40 4.08
N SER A 138 -7.06 -16.15 3.67
CA SER A 138 -5.85 -15.35 3.66
C SER A 138 -5.43 -14.95 5.06
N GLU A 139 -4.12 -14.93 5.28
CA GLU A 139 -3.51 -14.54 6.55
C GLU A 139 -2.58 -13.35 6.31
N ILE A 140 -2.52 -12.45 7.26
CA ILE A 140 -1.54 -11.36 7.27
C ILE A 140 -0.90 -11.22 8.65
N CYS A 141 0.34 -10.73 8.69
CA CYS A 141 0.92 -10.20 9.93
C CYS A 141 0.85 -8.68 9.94
N VAL A 142 1.04 -8.11 11.12
CA VAL A 142 1.21 -6.67 11.30
C VAL A 142 2.68 -6.33 11.06
N PHE A 143 2.94 -5.42 10.14
CA PHE A 143 4.27 -4.90 9.85
C PHE A 143 4.45 -3.56 10.53
N ASP A 144 5.63 -3.33 11.09
CA ASP A 144 6.02 -2.03 11.63
C ASP A 144 6.26 -1.03 10.50
N GLU A 145 6.85 -1.50 9.40
CA GLU A 145 7.14 -0.66 8.23
C GLU A 145 6.96 -1.40 6.89
N PHE A 146 6.65 -0.62 5.86
CA PHE A 146 6.68 -1.02 4.45
C PHE A 146 7.75 -0.19 3.75
N LEU A 147 8.85 -0.82 3.32
CA LEU A 147 9.93 -0.17 2.60
C LEU A 147 9.88 -0.60 1.13
N VAL A 148 9.75 0.37 0.23
CA VAL A 148 9.36 0.08 -1.14
C VAL A 148 10.24 0.84 -2.13
N ASP A 149 10.84 0.12 -3.08
CA ASP A 149 11.41 0.68 -4.31
C ASP A 149 10.70 0.04 -5.51
N ILE A 150 9.58 0.64 -5.90
CA ILE A 150 8.74 0.24 -7.03
C ILE A 150 8.45 1.49 -7.85
N GLY A 151 8.81 1.51 -9.11
CA GLY A 151 8.45 2.62 -9.97
C GLY A 151 9.17 2.57 -11.32
N ASP A 152 8.40 2.81 -12.38
CA ASP A 152 8.90 3.08 -13.71
C ASP A 152 9.32 4.56 -13.78
N GLU A 153 10.58 4.86 -13.61
CA GLU A 153 11.14 6.16 -14.04
C GLU A 153 11.36 6.15 -15.57
N GLN A 154 10.29 5.90 -16.33
CA GLN A 154 10.30 5.95 -17.80
C GLN A 154 10.23 7.39 -18.31
N SER A 155 11.10 8.26 -17.84
CA SER A 155 11.37 9.50 -18.56
C SER A 155 12.66 9.36 -19.36
N ILE A 156 12.54 9.57 -20.67
CA ILE A 156 13.62 9.41 -21.66
C ILE A 156 14.88 10.25 -21.36
N GLU A 157 14.79 11.23 -20.47
CA GLU A 157 15.89 12.13 -20.08
C GLU A 157 16.74 11.62 -18.89
N GLN A 158 16.46 10.44 -18.30
CA GLN A 158 17.02 10.03 -17.01
C GLN A 158 17.76 8.70 -16.97
N SER A 159 18.18 8.12 -18.08
CA SER A 159 18.80 6.77 -18.10
C SER A 159 20.11 6.62 -17.28
N LEU A 160 20.80 7.69 -16.95
CA LEU A 160 21.94 7.70 -16.00
C LEU A 160 21.50 8.03 -14.55
N SER A 161 20.27 8.54 -14.37
CA SER A 161 19.71 8.86 -13.06
C SER A 161 18.97 7.68 -12.41
N THR A 162 18.51 6.69 -13.20
CA THR A 162 17.71 5.56 -12.70
C THR A 162 18.50 4.67 -11.76
N PHE A 163 19.68 4.19 -12.15
CA PHE A 163 20.52 3.35 -11.27
C PHE A 163 20.92 4.08 -10.00
N SER A 164 21.41 5.33 -10.11
CA SER A 164 21.76 6.13 -8.93
C SER A 164 20.55 6.44 -8.04
N GLY A 165 19.37 6.66 -8.64
CA GLY A 165 18.11 6.86 -7.94
C GLY A 165 17.70 5.63 -7.15
N HIS A 166 17.70 4.45 -7.76
CA HIS A 166 17.44 3.17 -7.10
C HIS A 166 18.45 2.90 -5.99
N MET A 167 19.76 3.10 -6.23
CA MET A 167 20.79 2.89 -5.21
C MET A 167 20.60 3.81 -4.00
N LYS A 168 20.21 5.05 -4.19
CA LYS A 168 19.92 5.97 -3.10
C LYS A 168 18.70 5.51 -2.28
N LYS A 169 17.65 5.05 -2.93
CA LYS A 169 16.45 4.48 -2.25
C LYS A 169 16.82 3.21 -1.49
N ILE A 170 17.55 2.27 -2.13
CA ILE A 170 17.99 1.01 -1.51
C ILE A 170 18.89 1.29 -0.31
N THR A 171 19.79 2.27 -0.38
CA THR A 171 20.61 2.66 0.78
C THR A 171 19.73 3.13 1.94
N GLY A 172 18.73 3.97 1.69
CA GLY A 172 17.77 4.37 2.71
C GLY A 172 16.96 3.19 3.27
N ILE A 173 16.54 2.26 2.41
CA ILE A 173 15.87 1.02 2.83
C ILE A 173 16.78 0.20 3.74
N LEU A 174 18.05 0.02 3.36
CA LEU A 174 19.03 -0.68 4.18
C LEU A 174 19.25 -0.01 5.54
N GLU A 175 19.21 1.29 5.64
CA GLU A 175 19.35 2.01 6.92
C GLU A 175 18.14 1.79 7.85
N LEU A 176 16.93 1.75 7.30
CA LEU A 176 15.67 1.65 8.04
C LEU A 176 15.21 0.21 8.30
N ALA A 177 15.68 -0.75 7.51
CA ALA A 177 15.23 -2.14 7.55
C ALA A 177 15.50 -2.79 8.91
N MET A 178 14.43 -3.26 9.56
CA MET A 178 14.40 -3.91 10.86
C MET A 178 13.51 -5.16 10.83
N PRO A 179 13.56 -6.06 11.83
CA PRO A 179 12.57 -7.14 11.94
C PRO A 179 11.13 -6.60 11.87
N HIS A 180 10.20 -7.40 11.37
CA HIS A 180 8.79 -7.01 11.11
C HIS A 180 8.61 -5.92 10.03
N THR A 181 9.60 -5.72 9.17
CA THR A 181 9.48 -4.88 7.97
C THR A 181 9.19 -5.72 6.74
N LEU A 182 8.26 -5.27 5.89
CA LEU A 182 8.06 -5.81 4.53
C LEU A 182 8.82 -4.94 3.53
N VAL A 183 9.79 -5.53 2.84
CA VAL A 183 10.60 -4.86 1.82
C VAL A 183 10.16 -5.33 0.43
N LEU A 184 9.88 -4.39 -0.46
CA LEU A 184 9.42 -4.65 -1.83
C LEU A 184 10.36 -3.94 -2.82
N LEU A 185 11.12 -4.71 -3.61
CA LEU A 185 12.09 -4.19 -4.58
C LEU A 185 11.71 -4.63 -5.99
N ASP A 186 11.48 -3.69 -6.88
CA ASP A 186 11.20 -3.98 -8.29
C ASP A 186 12.46 -3.82 -9.13
N GLU A 187 12.66 -4.72 -10.10
CA GLU A 187 13.81 -4.72 -11.02
C GLU A 187 15.18 -4.63 -10.33
N LEU A 188 15.35 -5.36 -9.23
CA LEU A 188 16.55 -5.31 -8.40
C LEU A 188 17.82 -5.61 -9.21
N GLY A 189 18.77 -4.68 -9.13
CA GLY A 189 20.04 -4.72 -9.83
C GLY A 189 20.03 -4.14 -11.25
N ALA A 190 18.88 -3.72 -11.79
CA ALA A 190 18.78 -3.14 -13.13
C ALA A 190 19.54 -1.82 -13.25
N GLY A 191 19.94 -1.50 -14.49
CA GLY A 191 20.58 -0.22 -14.84
C GLY A 191 22.11 -0.19 -14.77
N THR A 192 22.77 -1.35 -14.58
CA THR A 192 24.23 -1.52 -14.66
C THR A 192 24.61 -2.75 -15.49
N ASP A 193 25.89 -3.09 -15.55
CA ASP A 193 26.34 -4.34 -16.17
C ASP A 193 25.64 -5.55 -15.54
N PRO A 194 25.16 -6.51 -16.34
CA PRO A 194 24.38 -7.64 -15.82
C PRO A 194 25.08 -8.45 -14.71
N ALA A 195 26.40 -8.69 -14.84
CA ALA A 195 27.13 -9.45 -13.82
C ALA A 195 27.31 -8.65 -12.53
N GLU A 196 27.58 -7.35 -12.65
CA GLU A 196 27.66 -6.44 -11.48
C GLU A 196 26.29 -6.27 -10.83
N GLY A 197 25.21 -6.09 -11.62
CA GLY A 197 23.86 -5.96 -11.14
C GLY A 197 23.38 -7.19 -10.39
N ALA A 198 23.65 -8.38 -10.91
CA ALA A 198 23.31 -9.64 -10.23
C ALA A 198 24.07 -9.80 -8.91
N ALA A 199 25.38 -9.54 -8.88
CA ALA A 199 26.19 -9.61 -7.67
C ALA A 199 25.72 -8.60 -6.60
N LEU A 200 25.41 -7.38 -7.01
CA LEU A 200 24.86 -6.35 -6.14
C LEU A 200 23.49 -6.74 -5.57
N ALA A 201 22.61 -7.31 -6.41
CA ALA A 201 21.30 -7.79 -5.99
C ALA A 201 21.42 -8.88 -4.91
N VAL A 202 22.31 -9.85 -5.10
CA VAL A 202 22.60 -10.89 -4.09
C VAL A 202 23.05 -10.26 -2.78
N ALA A 203 24.01 -9.33 -2.81
CA ALA A 203 24.51 -8.67 -1.60
C ALA A 203 23.43 -7.88 -0.86
N ILE A 204 22.53 -7.20 -1.59
CA ILE A 204 21.39 -6.48 -0.99
C ILE A 204 20.44 -7.47 -0.33
N ILE A 205 20.08 -8.58 -0.99
CA ILE A 205 19.19 -9.61 -0.46
C ILE A 205 19.79 -10.20 0.82
N GLU A 206 21.07 -10.58 0.82
CA GLU A 206 21.73 -11.14 1.98
C GLU A 206 21.75 -10.16 3.16
N GLU A 207 22.04 -8.88 2.92
CA GLU A 207 22.04 -7.87 3.97
C GLU A 207 20.63 -7.65 4.56
N LEU A 208 19.58 -7.57 3.72
CA LEU A 208 18.20 -7.43 4.16
C LEU A 208 17.75 -8.65 4.98
N ARG A 209 18.10 -9.86 4.53
CA ARG A 209 17.82 -11.10 5.26
C ARG A 209 18.53 -11.13 6.63
N ARG A 210 19.79 -10.69 6.69
CA ARG A 210 20.53 -10.58 7.94
C ARG A 210 19.84 -9.66 8.95
N ARG A 211 19.07 -8.68 8.50
CA ARG A 211 18.26 -7.78 9.32
C ARG A 211 16.91 -8.35 9.73
N GLY A 212 16.55 -9.53 9.23
CA GLY A 212 15.33 -10.24 9.63
C GLY A 212 14.04 -9.68 9.01
N VAL A 213 14.13 -9.04 7.85
CA VAL A 213 12.97 -8.54 7.13
C VAL A 213 12.28 -9.62 6.30
N LEU A 214 11.04 -9.42 5.91
CA LEU A 214 10.42 -10.15 4.82
C LEU A 214 10.65 -9.40 3.50
N LEU A 215 11.18 -10.09 2.49
CA LEU A 215 11.59 -9.49 1.23
C LEU A 215 10.85 -10.10 0.04
N MET A 216 10.27 -9.25 -0.79
CA MET A 216 9.87 -9.63 -2.15
C MET A 216 10.65 -8.77 -3.14
N ALA A 217 11.28 -9.42 -4.12
CA ALA A 217 12.01 -8.70 -5.16
C ALA A 217 11.68 -9.26 -6.54
N THR A 218 11.65 -8.41 -7.56
CA THR A 218 11.59 -8.84 -8.96
C THR A 218 12.94 -8.63 -9.62
N THR A 219 13.26 -9.47 -10.57
CA THR A 219 14.50 -9.36 -11.34
C THR A 219 14.41 -10.06 -12.69
N HIS A 220 15.35 -9.72 -13.57
CA HIS A 220 15.57 -10.40 -14.85
C HIS A 220 16.80 -11.31 -14.85
N TYR A 221 17.61 -11.27 -13.80
CA TYR A 221 18.86 -12.01 -13.74
C TYR A 221 18.65 -13.48 -13.44
N ALA A 222 19.18 -14.35 -14.30
CA ALA A 222 19.12 -15.80 -14.12
C ALA A 222 19.93 -16.26 -12.89
N GLU A 223 20.98 -15.54 -12.55
CA GLU A 223 21.85 -15.79 -11.41
C GLU A 223 21.09 -15.80 -10.09
N LEU A 224 20.04 -14.96 -9.95
CA LEU A 224 19.23 -14.93 -8.75
C LEU A 224 18.33 -16.17 -8.61
N LYS A 225 18.02 -16.87 -9.71
CA LYS A 225 17.36 -18.18 -9.61
C LYS A 225 18.30 -19.23 -8.99
N VAL A 226 19.56 -19.24 -9.42
CA VAL A 226 20.57 -20.15 -8.85
C VAL A 226 20.77 -19.82 -7.36
N PHE A 227 20.94 -18.55 -7.05
CA PHE A 227 21.05 -18.09 -5.66
C PHE A 227 19.88 -18.54 -4.78
N ALA A 228 18.65 -18.45 -5.29
CA ALA A 228 17.45 -18.89 -4.58
C ALA A 228 17.41 -20.42 -4.36
N LEU A 229 17.94 -21.21 -5.28
CA LEU A 229 18.03 -22.67 -5.13
C LEU A 229 19.10 -23.11 -4.13
N GLU A 230 20.19 -22.36 -4.02
CA GLU A 230 21.32 -22.68 -3.14
C GLU A 230 21.19 -22.08 -1.74
N THR A 231 20.30 -21.10 -1.55
CA THR A 231 20.21 -20.35 -0.29
C THR A 231 18.93 -20.72 0.48
N LYS A 232 19.11 -21.36 1.63
CA LYS A 232 17.98 -21.70 2.51
C LYS A 232 17.23 -20.44 2.94
N GLY A 233 15.90 -20.46 2.84
CA GLY A 233 15.03 -19.34 3.21
C GLY A 233 14.78 -18.36 2.07
N VAL A 234 15.40 -18.55 0.91
CA VAL A 234 15.09 -17.83 -0.33
C VAL A 234 14.35 -18.77 -1.27
N VAL A 235 13.29 -18.28 -1.89
CA VAL A 235 12.55 -19.05 -2.89
C VAL A 235 12.41 -18.25 -4.18
N ASN A 236 12.58 -18.93 -5.32
CA ASN A 236 12.24 -18.35 -6.62
C ASN A 236 10.78 -18.59 -6.94
N ALA A 237 10.13 -17.63 -7.54
CA ALA A 237 8.85 -17.78 -8.21
C ALA A 237 8.96 -17.24 -9.63
N SER A 238 8.27 -17.89 -10.55
CA SER A 238 8.20 -17.41 -11.93
C SER A 238 6.77 -17.09 -12.33
N CYS A 239 6.63 -16.01 -13.10
CA CYS A 239 5.38 -15.72 -13.78
C CYS A 239 5.24 -16.66 -14.99
N GLU A 240 4.18 -17.42 -15.03
CA GLU A 240 3.90 -18.36 -16.12
C GLU A 240 3.61 -17.62 -17.43
N PHE A 241 4.08 -18.21 -18.52
CA PHE A 241 3.87 -17.71 -19.87
C PHE A 241 3.34 -18.86 -20.74
N ASP A 242 2.26 -18.59 -21.44
CA ASP A 242 1.66 -19.56 -22.36
C ASP A 242 2.47 -19.57 -23.66
N LEU A 243 3.14 -20.68 -23.93
CA LEU A 243 3.99 -20.88 -25.11
C LEU A 243 3.19 -21.08 -26.41
N GLU A 244 1.91 -21.48 -26.32
CA GLU A 244 1.06 -21.68 -27.52
C GLU A 244 0.48 -20.34 -27.98
N THR A 245 -0.04 -19.54 -27.04
CA THR A 245 -0.65 -18.25 -27.34
C THR A 245 0.33 -17.09 -27.34
N LEU A 246 1.56 -17.31 -26.87
CA LEU A 246 2.60 -16.30 -26.64
C LEU A 246 2.09 -15.13 -25.77
N ARG A 247 1.27 -15.46 -24.76
CA ARG A 247 0.70 -14.47 -23.82
C ARG A 247 1.01 -14.80 -22.37
N PRO A 248 1.15 -13.80 -21.51
CA PRO A 248 1.29 -14.03 -20.08
C PRO A 248 0.00 -14.62 -19.52
N THR A 249 0.13 -15.63 -18.67
CA THR A 249 -1.00 -16.18 -17.92
C THR A 249 -1.27 -15.41 -16.64
N TYR A 250 -0.33 -14.58 -16.21
CA TYR A 250 -0.32 -13.82 -14.94
C TYR A 250 -0.38 -14.72 -13.69
N LYS A 251 -0.16 -16.02 -13.83
CA LYS A 251 -0.06 -16.94 -12.70
C LYS A 251 1.36 -16.95 -12.14
N LEU A 252 1.46 -17.13 -10.84
CA LEU A 252 2.72 -17.24 -10.13
C LEU A 252 2.97 -18.69 -9.73
N SER A 253 4.09 -19.27 -10.18
CA SER A 253 4.54 -20.60 -9.77
C SER A 253 5.73 -20.45 -8.82
N VAL A 254 5.57 -20.91 -7.58
CA VAL A 254 6.60 -20.86 -6.55
C VAL A 254 7.45 -22.13 -6.62
N GLY A 255 8.79 -21.98 -6.53
CA GLY A 255 9.74 -23.10 -6.60
C GLY A 255 10.09 -23.55 -8.01
N ALA A 256 9.79 -22.74 -9.04
CA ALA A 256 10.04 -23.05 -10.46
C ALA A 256 11.30 -22.34 -11.00
#